data_5102f918bf5a328bb4c840ef69437a71
#
_entry.id   5102f918bf5a328bb4c840ef69437a71
#
_cell.length_a   1.000
_cell.length_b   1.000
_cell.length_c   1.000
_cell.angle_alpha   90.00
_cell.angle_beta   90.00
_cell.angle_gamma   90.00
#
_symmetry.space_group_name_H-M   'P 1'
#
loop_
_entity.id
_entity.type
_entity.pdbx_description
1 polymer ?
#
loop_
_entity_poly.entity_id
_entity_poly.type
_entity_poly.pdbx_seq_one_letter_code
_entity_poly.pdbx_strand_id
1 'polypeptide(L)'
;SALTVGALALSGCGATNSGNGESGGSDVGSDNVNTKWADCTPGHGSKDTTSMKADGKKDITIGAFNGWDESFATAGIMKNVLEKDGYKVTIKGFDAGPGYAGLVAGDIVLLTDGWLPVTHADYVKRYGDKMENLGCWYDNAKLTIAVNKDSKARTIGDLKTMGDEYDNTLYGIEAGAGLTKATKDSAIPKYGLKNLNFKISSTPAMLAQLKKSTSAGQDIANRSQRGQGLN
;
A
#
# COMPACT_ATOMS: atom_id res chain seq x y z
N SER A 1 48.19 8.71 26.80
CA SER A 1 47.28 7.96 25.88
C SER A 1 46.03 8.78 25.71
N ALA A 2 45.94 9.43 24.55
CA ALA A 2 44.80 10.26 24.17
C ALA A 2 43.85 9.43 23.31
N LEU A 3 42.61 9.30 23.72
CA LEU A 3 41.51 8.73 22.94
C LEU A 3 40.82 9.86 22.15
N THR A 4 40.98 9.87 20.86
CA THR A 4 40.25 10.71 19.92
C THR A 4 38.90 10.06 19.60
N VAL A 5 37.81 10.71 20.00
CA VAL A 5 36.45 10.36 19.59
C VAL A 5 36.18 10.98 18.24
N GLY A 6 36.11 10.17 17.22
CA GLY A 6 35.71 10.57 15.88
C GLY A 6 34.19 10.64 15.78
N ALA A 7 33.67 11.84 15.50
CA ALA A 7 32.26 12.06 15.20
C ALA A 7 31.97 11.60 13.78
N LEU A 8 31.19 10.53 13.62
CA LEU A 8 30.60 10.13 12.34
C LEU A 8 29.35 10.96 12.10
N ALA A 9 29.44 11.87 11.16
CA ALA A 9 28.26 12.55 10.62
C ALA A 9 27.48 11.60 9.70
N LEU A 10 26.33 11.14 10.13
CA LEU A 10 25.37 10.48 9.23
C LEU A 10 24.65 11.54 8.41
N SER A 11 25.07 11.68 7.15
CA SER A 11 24.27 12.39 6.15
C SER A 11 23.07 11.50 5.75
N GLY A 12 21.89 11.80 6.28
CA GLY A 12 20.64 11.19 5.84
C GLY A 12 20.29 11.69 4.45
N CYS A 13 20.35 10.82 3.44
CA CYS A 13 19.70 11.06 2.15
C CYS A 13 18.20 10.90 2.33
N GLY A 14 17.49 12.01 2.54
CA GLY A 14 16.05 12.07 2.45
C GLY A 14 15.64 11.90 0.99
N ALA A 15 14.76 10.95 0.69
CA ALA A 15 14.10 10.88 -0.59
C ALA A 15 13.20 12.10 -0.75
N THR A 16 13.67 13.14 -1.42
CA THR A 16 12.90 14.33 -1.75
C THR A 16 12.02 14.05 -2.93
N ASN A 17 10.73 13.93 -2.68
CA ASN A 17 9.71 13.93 -3.71
C ASN A 17 9.57 15.38 -4.22
N SER A 18 10.22 15.73 -5.33
CA SER A 18 10.16 17.04 -5.94
C SER A 18 8.83 17.24 -6.69
N GLY A 19 7.85 17.74 -5.97
CA GLY A 19 6.64 18.31 -6.54
C GLY A 19 6.37 19.63 -5.83
N ASN A 20 6.50 20.76 -6.53
CA ASN A 20 6.21 22.09 -6.01
C ASN A 20 4.79 22.17 -5.46
N GLY A 21 4.70 22.41 -4.15
CA GLY A 21 3.46 22.64 -3.42
C GLY A 21 3.76 22.69 -1.95
N GLU A 22 3.97 23.88 -1.39
CA GLU A 22 4.10 24.09 0.04
C GLU A 22 2.92 23.50 0.79
N SER A 23 3.17 22.48 1.60
CA SER A 23 2.37 22.19 2.78
C SER A 23 3.15 21.23 3.68
N GLY A 24 3.42 21.66 4.90
CA GLY A 24 4.21 20.95 5.91
C GLY A 24 3.68 19.55 6.20
N GLY A 25 4.28 18.56 5.57
CA GLY A 25 4.13 17.15 5.88
C GLY A 25 5.22 16.72 6.83
N SER A 26 4.91 16.64 8.11
CA SER A 26 5.82 16.04 9.09
C SER A 26 5.97 14.56 8.77
N ASP A 27 7.20 14.11 8.62
CA ASP A 27 7.62 12.72 8.51
C ASP A 27 6.93 11.85 9.56
N VAL A 28 6.06 10.97 9.13
CA VAL A 28 5.52 9.91 9.98
C VAL A 28 6.42 8.70 9.79
N GLY A 29 7.43 8.62 10.65
CA GLY A 29 8.14 7.40 11.03
C GLY A 29 8.55 6.46 9.90
N SER A 30 9.53 6.87 9.08
CA SER A 30 10.23 5.96 8.18
C SER A 30 11.38 5.22 8.85
N ASP A 31 11.48 5.26 10.16
CA ASP A 31 12.71 4.95 10.90
C ASP A 31 13.13 3.48 10.95
N ASN A 32 12.48 2.58 10.21
CA ASN A 32 12.86 1.16 10.25
C ASN A 32 12.49 0.32 9.03
N VAL A 33 12.23 0.89 7.87
CA VAL A 33 12.16 0.09 6.65
C VAL A 33 13.57 -0.05 6.11
N ASN A 34 14.05 -1.29 6.05
CA ASN A 34 15.31 -1.62 5.40
C ASN A 34 15.36 -0.89 4.05
N THR A 35 16.38 -0.08 3.79
CA THR A 35 16.53 0.73 2.58
C THR A 35 16.38 -0.08 1.29
N LYS A 36 16.73 -1.37 1.31
CA LYS A 36 16.47 -2.35 0.24
C LYS A 36 14.99 -2.39 -0.19
N TRP A 37 14.05 -2.11 0.73
CA TRP A 37 12.61 -2.18 0.48
C TRP A 37 11.98 -0.81 0.22
N ALA A 38 12.75 0.26 0.38
CA ALA A 38 12.29 1.63 0.19
C ALA A 38 12.58 2.18 -1.21
N ASP A 39 13.53 1.58 -1.94
CA ASP A 39 13.85 1.98 -3.30
C ASP A 39 12.70 1.60 -4.24
N CYS A 40 12.07 2.61 -4.82
CA CYS A 40 11.02 2.46 -5.80
C CYS A 40 11.34 3.32 -7.02
N THR A 41 12.30 2.88 -7.78
CA THR A 41 12.55 3.40 -9.12
C THR A 41 12.07 2.34 -10.11
N PRO A 42 10.95 2.55 -10.83
CA PRO A 42 10.41 1.56 -11.75
C PRO A 42 11.46 1.08 -12.75
N GLY A 43 11.59 -0.24 -12.87
CA GLY A 43 12.60 -0.88 -13.73
C GLY A 43 14.02 -0.89 -13.17
N HIS A 44 14.29 -0.23 -12.03
CA HIS A 44 15.60 -0.33 -11.38
C HIS A 44 15.86 -1.77 -10.91
N GLY A 45 17.01 -2.30 -11.26
CA GLY A 45 17.34 -3.69 -10.96
C GLY A 45 16.77 -4.73 -11.94
N SER A 46 16.08 -4.30 -13.00
CA SER A 46 15.67 -5.19 -14.09
C SER A 46 16.85 -5.94 -14.66
N LYS A 47 16.68 -7.24 -14.91
CA LYS A 47 17.69 -8.11 -15.51
C LYS A 47 17.14 -8.72 -16.78
N ASP A 48 17.98 -8.91 -17.76
CA ASP A 48 17.64 -9.73 -18.92
C ASP A 48 17.53 -11.19 -18.48
N THR A 49 16.33 -11.75 -18.60
CA THR A 49 16.03 -13.12 -18.23
C THR A 49 15.92 -14.07 -19.41
N THR A 50 16.14 -13.59 -20.64
CA THR A 50 15.96 -14.39 -21.87
C THR A 50 16.85 -15.62 -21.93
N SER A 51 18.00 -15.60 -21.27
CA SER A 51 18.94 -16.74 -21.19
C SER A 51 18.70 -17.64 -19.97
N MET A 52 17.81 -17.26 -19.05
CA MET A 52 17.53 -18.05 -17.85
C MET A 52 16.69 -19.28 -18.18
N LYS A 53 17.07 -20.42 -17.61
CA LYS A 53 16.24 -21.62 -17.71
C LYS A 53 15.08 -21.52 -16.72
N ALA A 54 13.89 -21.87 -17.19
CA ALA A 54 12.75 -21.96 -16.31
C ALA A 54 12.97 -23.06 -15.25
N ASP A 55 12.43 -22.81 -14.05
CA ASP A 55 12.49 -23.74 -12.92
C ASP A 55 11.87 -25.11 -13.24
N GLY A 56 12.29 -26.13 -12.49
CA GLY A 56 11.69 -27.45 -12.59
C GLY A 56 10.24 -27.48 -12.09
N LYS A 57 9.87 -26.65 -11.13
CA LYS A 57 8.49 -26.52 -10.62
C LYS A 57 7.69 -25.60 -11.54
N LYS A 58 6.73 -26.16 -12.26
CA LYS A 58 5.92 -25.43 -13.23
C LYS A 58 4.56 -24.97 -12.70
N ASP A 59 4.01 -25.61 -11.68
CA ASP A 59 2.77 -25.21 -11.03
C ASP A 59 3.08 -24.19 -9.94
N ILE A 60 2.63 -22.95 -10.11
CA ILE A 60 2.89 -21.85 -9.18
C ILE A 60 1.61 -21.10 -8.84
N THR A 61 1.59 -20.49 -7.65
CA THR A 61 0.50 -19.62 -7.21
C THR A 61 1.02 -18.20 -7.03
N ILE A 62 0.33 -17.24 -7.66
CA ILE A 62 0.52 -15.81 -7.43
C ILE A 62 -0.59 -15.33 -6.49
N GLY A 63 -0.23 -14.62 -5.44
CA GLY A 63 -1.18 -13.97 -4.55
C GLY A 63 -1.61 -12.61 -5.08
N ALA A 64 -2.89 -12.28 -4.91
CA ALA A 64 -3.45 -10.96 -5.14
C ALA A 64 -4.28 -10.52 -3.94
N PHE A 65 -4.38 -9.23 -3.68
CA PHE A 65 -5.13 -8.73 -2.52
C PHE A 65 -6.60 -8.51 -2.86
N ASN A 66 -7.49 -9.07 -2.03
CA ASN A 66 -8.94 -9.02 -2.22
C ASN A 66 -9.47 -7.60 -2.31
N GLY A 67 -10.16 -7.29 -3.41
CA GLY A 67 -10.78 -5.98 -3.65
C GLY A 67 -9.79 -4.89 -4.10
N TRP A 68 -8.53 -5.26 -4.38
CA TRP A 68 -7.52 -4.36 -4.93
C TRP A 68 -7.34 -4.72 -6.41
N ASP A 69 -7.96 -3.93 -7.29
CA ASP A 69 -8.02 -4.25 -8.73
C ASP A 69 -6.63 -4.26 -9.38
N GLU A 70 -5.74 -3.35 -8.94
CA GLU A 70 -4.34 -3.30 -9.40
C GLU A 70 -3.57 -4.57 -9.07
N SER A 71 -3.86 -5.19 -7.93
CA SER A 71 -3.23 -6.45 -7.51
C SER A 71 -3.60 -7.60 -8.44
N PHE A 72 -4.88 -7.71 -8.82
CA PHE A 72 -5.33 -8.71 -9.78
C PHE A 72 -4.87 -8.41 -11.20
N ALA A 73 -4.84 -7.14 -11.60
CA ALA A 73 -4.36 -6.73 -12.92
C ALA A 73 -2.89 -7.10 -13.11
N THR A 74 -2.02 -6.76 -12.15
CA THR A 74 -0.59 -7.06 -12.20
C THR A 74 -0.32 -8.56 -12.09
N ALA A 75 -1.03 -9.28 -11.22
CA ALA A 75 -0.96 -10.74 -11.17
C ALA A 75 -1.37 -11.38 -12.50
N GLY A 76 -2.39 -10.83 -13.18
CA GLY A 76 -2.83 -11.27 -14.52
C GLY A 76 -1.75 -11.04 -15.58
N ILE A 77 -1.06 -9.90 -15.56
CA ILE A 77 0.06 -9.64 -16.48
C ILE A 77 1.19 -10.65 -16.24
N MET A 78 1.58 -10.86 -14.98
CA MET A 78 2.63 -11.81 -14.63
C MET A 78 2.26 -13.24 -15.01
N LYS A 79 0.99 -13.64 -14.80
CA LYS A 79 0.47 -14.93 -15.27
C LYS A 79 0.68 -15.10 -16.76
N ASN A 80 0.28 -14.11 -17.57
CA ASN A 80 0.42 -14.17 -19.03
C ASN A 80 1.88 -14.32 -19.49
N VAL A 81 2.81 -13.65 -18.80
CA VAL A 81 4.25 -13.77 -19.12
C VAL A 81 4.75 -15.16 -18.76
N LEU A 82 4.53 -15.61 -17.55
CA LEU A 82 5.03 -16.88 -17.04
C LEU A 82 4.43 -18.10 -17.77
N GLU A 83 3.17 -18.02 -18.19
CA GLU A 83 2.55 -19.12 -18.96
C GLU A 83 3.17 -19.28 -20.35
N LYS A 84 3.71 -18.21 -20.95
CA LYS A 84 4.49 -18.33 -22.20
C LYS A 84 5.79 -19.09 -22.00
N ASP A 85 6.36 -19.04 -20.80
CA ASP A 85 7.57 -19.76 -20.40
C ASP A 85 7.27 -21.17 -19.87
N GLY A 86 6.02 -21.62 -20.03
CA GLY A 86 5.59 -22.99 -19.73
C GLY A 86 5.22 -23.22 -18.26
N TYR A 87 5.00 -22.17 -17.47
CA TYR A 87 4.43 -22.28 -16.14
C TYR A 87 2.90 -22.46 -16.22
N LYS A 88 2.35 -23.14 -15.22
CA LYS A 88 0.89 -23.17 -14.98
C LYS A 88 0.61 -22.29 -13.77
N VAL A 89 -0.03 -21.16 -14.00
CA VAL A 89 -0.19 -20.11 -12.98
C VAL A 89 -1.61 -20.05 -12.46
N THR A 90 -1.75 -20.16 -11.13
CA THR A 90 -3.00 -19.94 -10.42
C THR A 90 -2.91 -18.61 -9.67
N ILE A 91 -3.90 -17.73 -9.84
CA ILE A 91 -4.03 -16.50 -9.04
C ILE A 91 -5.01 -16.79 -7.91
N LYS A 92 -4.62 -16.47 -6.66
CA LYS A 92 -5.47 -16.59 -5.47
C LYS A 92 -5.58 -15.27 -4.74
N GLY A 93 -6.81 -14.92 -4.32
CA GLY A 93 -7.08 -13.74 -3.52
C GLY A 93 -6.82 -13.98 -2.03
N PHE A 94 -6.22 -12.98 -1.37
CA PHE A 94 -5.92 -12.98 0.06
C PHE A 94 -6.13 -11.57 0.64
N ASP A 95 -6.37 -11.48 1.93
CA ASP A 95 -6.12 -10.23 2.65
C ASP A 95 -4.59 -10.08 2.88
N ALA A 96 -4.12 -8.86 3.12
CA ALA A 96 -2.68 -8.58 3.16
C ALA A 96 -1.91 -9.48 4.14
N GLY A 97 -2.40 -9.65 5.36
CA GLY A 97 -1.75 -10.51 6.36
C GLY A 97 -1.57 -11.97 5.92
N PRO A 98 -2.66 -12.68 5.56
CA PRO A 98 -2.59 -14.03 5.00
C PRO A 98 -1.76 -14.14 3.73
N GLY A 99 -1.78 -13.13 2.84
CA GLY A 99 -0.97 -13.10 1.64
C GLY A 99 0.53 -13.13 1.94
N TYR A 100 1.01 -12.25 2.81
CA TYR A 100 2.41 -12.25 3.23
C TYR A 100 2.81 -13.51 4.00
N ALA A 101 1.92 -14.04 4.84
CA ALA A 101 2.17 -15.31 5.53
C ALA A 101 2.30 -16.50 4.55
N GLY A 102 1.42 -16.56 3.55
CA GLY A 102 1.46 -17.59 2.51
C GLY A 102 2.71 -17.49 1.63
N LEU A 103 3.18 -16.28 1.33
CA LEU A 103 4.44 -16.06 0.60
C LEU A 103 5.63 -16.67 1.37
N VAL A 104 5.71 -16.39 2.65
CA VAL A 104 6.82 -16.90 3.49
C VAL A 104 6.72 -18.41 3.76
N ALA A 105 5.51 -18.96 3.76
CA ALA A 105 5.27 -20.40 3.88
C ALA A 105 5.56 -21.16 2.57
N GLY A 106 5.69 -20.46 1.44
CA GLY A 106 5.88 -21.07 0.12
C GLY A 106 4.60 -21.53 -0.56
N ASP A 107 3.43 -21.20 -0.02
CA ASP A 107 2.12 -21.44 -0.64
C ASP A 107 1.88 -20.52 -1.84
N ILE A 108 2.50 -19.36 -1.82
CA ILE A 108 2.52 -18.34 -2.86
C ILE A 108 3.98 -18.08 -3.24
N VAL A 109 4.27 -17.94 -4.52
CA VAL A 109 5.64 -17.65 -4.99
C VAL A 109 5.86 -16.17 -5.27
N LEU A 110 4.79 -15.39 -5.47
CA LEU A 110 4.88 -13.98 -5.86
C LEU A 110 3.68 -13.20 -5.33
N LEU A 111 3.96 -12.01 -4.82
CA LEU A 111 2.99 -10.93 -4.60
C LEU A 111 3.44 -9.73 -5.41
N THR A 112 2.56 -9.20 -6.27
CA THR A 112 2.88 -8.11 -7.19
C THR A 112 2.56 -6.72 -6.65
N ASP A 113 1.96 -6.64 -5.46
CA ASP A 113 1.32 -5.43 -4.94
C ASP A 113 1.79 -5.11 -3.52
N GLY A 114 3.10 -4.92 -3.38
CA GLY A 114 3.73 -4.50 -2.13
C GLY A 114 3.79 -2.98 -2.01
N TRP A 115 2.93 -2.36 -1.21
CA TRP A 115 2.88 -0.91 -0.98
C TRP A 115 3.91 -0.46 0.05
N LEU A 116 5.06 -0.02 -0.40
CA LEU A 116 6.20 0.38 0.43
C LEU A 116 6.57 1.86 0.18
N PRO A 117 7.19 2.51 1.15
CA PRO A 117 7.68 1.98 2.43
C PRO A 117 6.64 1.94 3.56
N VAL A 118 5.41 2.44 3.39
CA VAL A 118 4.49 2.71 4.51
C VAL A 118 3.48 1.60 4.77
N THR A 119 2.65 1.26 3.77
CA THR A 119 1.47 0.40 3.97
C THR A 119 1.84 -1.00 4.46
N HIS A 120 2.86 -1.61 3.86
CA HIS A 120 3.29 -2.97 4.16
C HIS A 120 4.59 -3.05 4.98
N ALA A 121 5.01 -1.94 5.60
CA ALA A 121 6.22 -1.87 6.42
C ALA A 121 6.31 -2.94 7.50
N ASP A 122 5.21 -3.20 8.20
CA ASP A 122 5.17 -4.19 9.29
C ASP A 122 5.41 -5.62 8.76
N TYR A 123 4.94 -5.93 7.56
CA TYR A 123 5.18 -7.24 6.93
C TYR A 123 6.63 -7.38 6.49
N VAL A 124 7.21 -6.33 5.91
CA VAL A 124 8.64 -6.32 5.56
C VAL A 124 9.51 -6.42 6.81
N LYS A 125 9.18 -5.70 7.89
CA LYS A 125 9.89 -5.81 9.16
C LYS A 125 9.85 -7.23 9.72
N ARG A 126 8.72 -7.92 9.57
CA ARG A 126 8.50 -9.26 10.12
C ARG A 126 9.08 -10.37 9.26
N TYR A 127 9.05 -10.22 7.94
CA TYR A 127 9.29 -11.29 6.98
C TYR A 127 10.36 -10.98 5.95
N GLY A 128 10.93 -9.76 5.93
CA GLY A 128 11.82 -9.29 4.88
C GLY A 128 13.05 -10.17 4.63
N ASP A 129 13.57 -10.81 5.69
CA ASP A 129 14.70 -11.74 5.57
C ASP A 129 14.34 -13.06 4.85
N LYS A 130 13.05 -13.33 4.68
CA LYS A 130 12.51 -14.53 4.03
C LYS A 130 11.89 -14.24 2.67
N MET A 131 12.00 -13.02 2.20
CA MET A 131 11.43 -12.54 0.94
C MET A 131 12.50 -11.87 0.09
N GLU A 132 12.32 -11.89 -1.20
CA GLU A 132 13.13 -11.14 -2.15
C GLU A 132 12.33 -9.97 -2.72
N ASN A 133 12.97 -8.79 -2.79
CA ASN A 133 12.42 -7.64 -3.51
C ASN A 133 12.87 -7.73 -4.96
N LEU A 134 11.92 -7.94 -5.87
CA LEU A 134 12.17 -8.04 -7.30
C LEU A 134 12.15 -6.69 -8.03
N GLY A 135 12.01 -5.61 -7.28
CA GLY A 135 11.97 -4.25 -7.82
C GLY A 135 10.60 -3.59 -7.68
N CYS A 136 10.50 -2.39 -8.22
CA CYS A 136 9.30 -1.56 -8.18
C CYS A 136 8.77 -1.37 -9.60
N TRP A 137 7.45 -1.50 -9.77
CA TRP A 137 6.79 -1.30 -11.07
C TRP A 137 5.93 -0.03 -11.11
N TYR A 138 5.66 0.57 -9.96
CA TYR A 138 4.87 1.80 -9.83
C TYR A 138 5.37 2.65 -8.66
N ASP A 139 5.58 3.93 -8.89
CA ASP A 139 5.96 4.93 -7.89
C ASP A 139 4.80 5.90 -7.57
N ASN A 140 5.03 6.81 -6.65
CA ASN A 140 4.11 7.90 -6.30
C ASN A 140 2.69 7.47 -5.86
N ALA A 141 2.53 6.24 -5.38
CA ALA A 141 1.29 5.79 -4.76
C ALA A 141 1.03 6.52 -3.44
N LYS A 142 -0.21 6.93 -3.20
CA LYS A 142 -0.57 7.73 -2.02
C LYS A 142 -1.72 7.12 -1.23
N LEU A 143 -1.60 7.16 0.11
CA LEU A 143 -2.72 6.87 1.00
C LEU A 143 -3.56 8.14 1.17
N THR A 144 -4.85 8.07 0.86
CA THR A 144 -5.76 9.22 0.87
C THR A 144 -7.04 8.94 1.66
N ILE A 145 -7.74 10.01 2.04
CA ILE A 145 -9.16 9.94 2.35
C ILE A 145 -9.89 10.52 1.13
N ALA A 146 -10.81 9.78 0.57
CA ALA A 146 -11.65 10.20 -0.54
C ALA A 146 -13.04 10.59 -0.01
N VAL A 147 -13.60 11.63 -0.61
CA VAL A 147 -14.96 12.11 -0.40
C VAL A 147 -15.65 12.31 -1.74
N ASN A 148 -16.95 12.51 -1.76
CA ASN A 148 -17.69 12.81 -2.97
C ASN A 148 -17.09 14.03 -3.68
N LYS A 149 -17.18 14.06 -5.01
CA LYS A 149 -16.67 15.16 -5.82
C LYS A 149 -17.23 16.52 -5.40
N ASP A 150 -18.51 16.56 -5.04
CA ASP A 150 -19.24 17.77 -4.67
C ASP A 150 -19.16 18.09 -3.16
N SER A 151 -18.45 17.26 -2.39
CA SER A 151 -18.21 17.50 -0.97
C SER A 151 -17.57 18.86 -0.74
N LYS A 152 -17.93 19.51 0.37
CA LYS A 152 -17.30 20.76 0.80
C LYS A 152 -15.92 20.54 1.44
N ALA A 153 -15.66 19.35 1.99
CA ALA A 153 -14.35 19.03 2.55
C ALA A 153 -13.29 19.01 1.44
N ARG A 154 -12.20 19.73 1.64
CA ARG A 154 -11.06 19.82 0.73
C ARG A 154 -9.79 19.25 1.33
N THR A 155 -9.72 19.18 2.64
CA THR A 155 -8.60 18.63 3.41
C THR A 155 -9.07 17.59 4.40
N ILE A 156 -8.16 16.74 4.88
CA ILE A 156 -8.47 15.77 5.95
C ILE A 156 -8.90 16.51 7.24
N GLY A 157 -8.33 17.69 7.48
CA GLY A 157 -8.65 18.50 8.66
C GLY A 157 -10.11 18.98 8.69
N ASP A 158 -10.73 19.22 7.53
CA ASP A 158 -12.11 19.70 7.43
C ASP A 158 -13.10 18.69 8.03
N LEU A 159 -12.80 17.41 7.94
CA LEU A 159 -13.61 16.33 8.50
C LEU A 159 -13.82 16.44 10.01
N LYS A 160 -12.94 17.18 10.71
CA LYS A 160 -13.08 17.44 12.15
C LYS A 160 -14.34 18.22 12.48
N THR A 161 -14.73 19.17 11.64
CA THR A 161 -15.89 20.05 11.83
C THR A 161 -17.08 19.70 10.95
N MET A 162 -16.86 18.86 9.95
CA MET A 162 -17.86 18.47 8.95
C MET A 162 -18.31 17.02 9.10
N GLY A 163 -18.08 16.41 10.26
CA GLY A 163 -18.42 15.00 10.50
C GLY A 163 -19.88 14.65 10.22
N ASP A 164 -20.81 15.55 10.56
CA ASP A 164 -22.24 15.33 10.36
C ASP A 164 -22.63 15.17 8.88
N GLU A 165 -21.92 15.80 7.96
CA GLU A 165 -22.13 15.62 6.50
C GLU A 165 -21.82 14.18 6.05
N TYR A 166 -21.07 13.40 6.86
CA TYR A 166 -20.64 12.02 6.59
C TYR A 166 -21.19 11.01 7.63
N ASP A 167 -22.33 11.33 8.25
CA ASP A 167 -22.91 10.52 9.35
C ASP A 167 -21.89 10.21 10.46
N ASN A 168 -20.97 11.14 10.71
CA ASN A 168 -19.85 10.97 11.65
C ASN A 168 -19.08 9.65 11.43
N THR A 169 -18.99 9.17 10.19
CA THR A 169 -18.40 7.88 9.85
C THR A 169 -17.28 8.03 8.82
N LEU A 170 -16.13 7.44 9.12
CA LEU A 170 -15.03 7.22 8.18
C LEU A 170 -14.95 5.73 7.88
N TYR A 171 -15.18 5.35 6.63
CA TYR A 171 -15.14 3.95 6.22
C TYR A 171 -13.71 3.54 5.89
N GLY A 172 -13.29 2.42 6.46
CA GLY A 172 -12.00 1.77 6.25
C GLY A 172 -12.12 0.40 5.62
N ILE A 173 -10.98 -0.21 5.38
CA ILE A 173 -10.85 -1.55 4.83
C ILE A 173 -10.43 -2.54 5.92
N GLU A 174 -10.01 -3.75 5.56
CA GLU A 174 -9.66 -4.82 6.50
C GLU A 174 -8.60 -4.41 7.54
N ALA A 175 -8.70 -4.98 8.73
CA ALA A 175 -7.85 -4.62 9.87
C ALA A 175 -6.35 -4.87 9.63
N GLY A 176 -6.01 -5.86 8.79
CA GLY A 176 -4.63 -6.19 8.43
C GLY A 176 -3.99 -5.26 7.39
N ALA A 177 -4.77 -4.38 6.76
CA ALA A 177 -4.21 -3.42 5.81
C ALA A 177 -3.42 -2.31 6.52
N GLY A 178 -2.24 -1.99 6.01
CA GLY A 178 -1.44 -0.90 6.55
C GLY A 178 -2.11 0.46 6.42
N LEU A 179 -2.98 0.64 5.42
CA LEU A 179 -3.86 1.79 5.29
C LEU A 179 -4.76 1.97 6.53
N THR A 180 -5.37 0.90 7.03
CA THR A 180 -6.20 0.91 8.23
C THR A 180 -5.39 1.28 9.46
N LYS A 181 -4.20 0.69 9.60
CA LYS A 181 -3.25 1.04 10.66
C LYS A 181 -2.85 2.52 10.61
N ALA A 182 -2.41 3.02 9.46
CA ALA A 182 -2.01 4.41 9.27
C ALA A 182 -3.16 5.39 9.57
N THR A 183 -4.41 5.02 9.25
CA THR A 183 -5.58 5.81 9.59
C THR A 183 -5.78 5.90 11.09
N LYS A 184 -5.80 4.75 11.76
CA LYS A 184 -6.06 4.65 13.19
C LYS A 184 -4.97 5.31 14.03
N ASP A 185 -3.71 4.98 13.72
CA ASP A 185 -2.58 5.32 14.57
C ASP A 185 -1.99 6.71 14.26
N SER A 186 -2.26 7.24 13.06
CA SER A 186 -1.70 8.52 12.63
C SER A 186 -2.75 9.54 12.20
N ALA A 187 -3.59 9.25 11.20
CA ALA A 187 -4.49 10.26 10.64
C ALA A 187 -5.53 10.73 11.65
N ILE A 188 -6.22 9.83 12.34
CA ILE A 188 -7.24 10.17 13.32
C ILE A 188 -6.68 11.05 14.46
N PRO A 189 -5.58 10.69 15.14
CA PRO A 189 -5.03 11.55 16.18
C PRO A 189 -4.44 12.85 15.64
N LYS A 190 -3.70 12.82 14.51
CA LYS A 190 -3.02 13.99 13.96
C LYS A 190 -3.99 15.08 13.50
N TYR A 191 -5.09 14.70 12.87
CA TYR A 191 -6.10 15.65 12.38
C TYR A 191 -7.27 15.85 13.37
N GLY A 192 -7.22 15.21 14.54
CA GLY A 192 -8.23 15.38 15.58
C GLY A 192 -9.61 14.84 15.22
N LEU A 193 -9.67 13.75 14.42
CA LEU A 193 -10.90 13.16 13.89
C LEU A 193 -11.61 12.22 14.91
N LYS A 194 -11.53 12.53 16.20
CA LYS A 194 -12.13 11.70 17.28
C LYS A 194 -13.67 11.69 17.25
N ASN A 195 -14.27 12.65 16.56
CA ASN A 195 -15.71 12.74 16.33
C ASN A 195 -16.19 11.73 15.29
N LEU A 196 -15.31 11.15 14.49
CA LEU A 196 -15.66 10.17 13.47
C LEU A 196 -15.56 8.75 13.99
N ASN A 197 -16.59 7.95 13.72
CA ASN A 197 -16.55 6.52 13.91
C ASN A 197 -15.77 5.87 12.75
N PHE A 198 -14.57 5.36 13.04
CA PHE A 198 -13.79 4.64 12.04
C PHE A 198 -14.30 3.21 11.87
N LYS A 199 -15.10 2.99 10.84
CA LYS A 199 -15.75 1.71 10.56
C LYS A 199 -14.85 0.85 9.67
N ILE A 200 -14.24 -0.17 10.27
CA ILE A 200 -13.37 -1.13 9.60
C ILE A 200 -14.22 -2.27 9.03
N SER A 201 -13.97 -2.63 7.76
CA SER A 201 -14.64 -3.74 7.08
C SER A 201 -13.69 -4.37 6.05
N SER A 202 -14.16 -5.26 5.17
CA SER A 202 -13.37 -5.68 4.02
C SER A 202 -13.39 -4.60 2.92
N THR A 203 -12.39 -4.58 2.04
CA THR A 203 -12.38 -3.69 0.87
C THR A 203 -13.63 -3.83 0.01
N PRO A 204 -14.10 -5.03 -0.36
CA PRO A 204 -15.36 -5.16 -1.09
C PRO A 204 -16.57 -4.58 -0.35
N ALA A 205 -16.65 -4.73 0.98
CA ALA A 205 -17.75 -4.18 1.77
C ALA A 205 -17.71 -2.65 1.82
N MET A 206 -16.51 -2.05 1.93
CA MET A 206 -16.33 -0.59 1.86
C MET A 206 -16.75 -0.05 0.50
N LEU A 207 -16.34 -0.70 -0.60
CA LEU A 207 -16.72 -0.32 -1.96
C LEU A 207 -18.24 -0.45 -2.21
N ALA A 208 -18.87 -1.48 -1.66
CA ALA A 208 -20.34 -1.63 -1.72
C ALA A 208 -21.05 -0.48 -0.98
N GLN A 209 -20.53 -0.07 0.18
CA GLN A 209 -21.06 1.09 0.92
C GLN A 209 -20.85 2.40 0.13
N LEU A 210 -19.67 2.59 -0.46
CA LEU A 210 -19.37 3.74 -1.32
C LEU A 210 -20.40 3.82 -2.45
N LYS A 211 -20.60 2.74 -3.19
CA LYS A 211 -21.60 2.67 -4.26
C LYS A 211 -23.01 2.98 -3.77
N LYS A 212 -23.41 2.41 -2.63
CA LYS A 212 -24.73 2.66 -2.04
C LYS A 212 -24.94 4.13 -1.69
N SER A 213 -24.00 4.75 -0.99
CA SER A 213 -24.08 6.15 -0.57
C SER A 213 -24.11 7.10 -1.76
N THR A 214 -23.18 6.92 -2.71
CA THR A 214 -23.12 7.78 -3.90
C THR A 214 -24.36 7.64 -4.79
N SER A 215 -24.92 6.45 -4.95
CA SER A 215 -26.18 6.23 -5.68
C SER A 215 -27.39 6.85 -4.99
N ALA A 216 -27.35 7.03 -3.68
CA ALA A 216 -28.38 7.69 -2.90
C ALA A 216 -28.17 9.21 -2.78
N GLY A 217 -27.13 9.78 -3.40
CA GLY A 217 -26.77 11.19 -3.27
C GLY A 217 -26.30 11.59 -1.87
N GLN A 218 -25.85 10.61 -1.07
CA GLN A 218 -25.33 10.84 0.27
C GLN A 218 -23.83 11.04 0.23
N ASP A 219 -23.33 11.98 1.04
CA ASP A 219 -21.90 12.16 1.22
C ASP A 219 -21.29 10.98 1.99
N ILE A 220 -20.08 10.61 1.58
CA ILE A 220 -19.34 9.55 2.22
C ILE A 220 -17.85 9.91 2.30
N ALA A 221 -17.23 9.64 3.45
CA ALA A 221 -15.77 9.68 3.61
C ALA A 221 -15.24 8.26 3.74
N ASN A 222 -14.30 7.90 2.87
CA ASN A 222 -13.67 6.59 2.88
C ASN A 222 -12.16 6.68 2.69
N ARG A 223 -11.44 5.73 3.26
CA ARG A 223 -10.00 5.57 3.03
C ARG A 223 -9.76 4.85 1.72
N SER A 224 -8.90 5.40 0.91
CA SER A 224 -8.54 4.87 -0.40
C SER A 224 -7.04 4.88 -0.61
N GLN A 225 -6.58 3.96 -1.43
CA GLN A 225 -5.25 4.01 -2.04
C GLN A 225 -5.43 4.57 -3.45
N ARG A 226 -4.69 5.61 -3.77
CA ARG A 226 -4.75 6.22 -5.11
C ARG A 226 -3.40 6.06 -5.78
N GLY A 227 -3.37 5.26 -6.84
CA GLY A 227 -2.38 5.36 -7.87
C GLY A 227 -2.71 6.53 -8.81
N GLN A 228 -1.73 7.27 -9.30
CA GLN A 228 -1.99 8.23 -10.36
C GLN A 228 -2.34 7.45 -11.64
N GLY A 229 -3.56 7.58 -12.13
CA GLY A 229 -3.94 6.98 -13.40
C GLY A 229 -5.39 6.58 -13.57
N LEU A 230 -6.22 6.68 -12.54
CA LEU A 230 -7.67 6.52 -12.68
C LEU A 230 -8.33 7.87 -12.41
N ASN A 231 -8.46 8.68 -13.44
CA ASN A 231 -9.39 9.83 -13.52
C ASN A 231 -10.71 9.33 -14.05
#